data_474478713207c9baee67ba674fd491b4
#
_entry.id   474478713207c9baee67ba674fd491b4
#
_cell.length_a   1.000
_cell.length_b   1.000
_cell.length_c   1.000
_cell.angle_alpha   90.00
_cell.angle_beta   90.00
_cell.angle_gamma   90.00
#
_symmetry.space_group_name_H-M   'P 1'
#
loop_
_entity.id
_entity.type
_entity.pdbx_description
1 polymer ?
#
loop_
_entity_poly.entity_id
_entity_poly.type
_entity_poly.pdbx_seq_one_letter_code
_entity_poly.pdbx_strand_id
1 'polypeptide(L)'
;MWDYRFPENEKRARYLYIADRLEEDIISGQLPPGYRLMTHRDLAAKISVTVNTVAKAYSEAQRRGLISKHVGRGTFVLANGVSAQETKKGQQSVVIDLGAAKPLYSTELSVKPILQRLLQESAVDELINCYIPLGLYKHREVGAAWLRWSGVQATAESVVIANGQQHALASIVSGLFRHGDKVAVPQFVNPGFQMFMHRSGIALEGVKMDEDGMLPEHLDEICQTHKIRGLFIAENTQNPSAKATSDTRREELCDVIARHSLSVFEDGSFNILSARKNITFSQRLPESSVYYAGLGASVYSGLRVAFIHAPERFHTRISQAVVENTWTVTPLCVAIACEAISDGTVAKSVKNKIKEIARRVGVVRDTLADFSTVCFEDNAYAWLFLPDSWQPKEFERQAEKNGVRVFAADRFVVGSFTPPNCVRLALTGAKDALTLKRGLDILVSLLKKEGELITPIW
;
A
#
# COMPACT_ATOMS: atom_id res chain seq x y z
N MET A 1 -1.94 -18.05 -28.10
CA MET A 1 -2.75 -19.28 -28.31
C MET A 1 -1.97 -20.44 -27.68
N TRP A 2 -2.55 -21.14 -26.72
CA TRP A 2 -1.87 -22.21 -25.97
C TRP A 2 -1.44 -23.35 -26.92
N ASP A 3 -0.17 -23.48 -27.20
CA ASP A 3 0.44 -24.60 -27.92
C ASP A 3 1.47 -25.28 -27.01
N TYR A 4 0.98 -26.20 -26.18
CA TYR A 4 1.85 -26.97 -25.28
C TYR A 4 2.27 -28.27 -25.97
N ARG A 5 3.30 -28.21 -26.77
CA ARG A 5 3.97 -29.43 -27.27
C ARG A 5 4.93 -29.92 -26.21
N PHE A 6 4.77 -31.21 -25.85
CA PHE A 6 5.69 -31.85 -24.93
C PHE A 6 7.00 -32.15 -25.68
N PRO A 7 8.17 -31.73 -25.14
CA PRO A 7 9.46 -32.13 -25.72
C PRO A 7 9.61 -33.66 -25.67
N GLU A 8 10.19 -34.25 -26.73
CA GLU A 8 10.39 -35.70 -26.84
C GLU A 8 11.21 -36.30 -25.67
N ASN A 9 12.06 -35.53 -25.00
CA ASN A 9 12.93 -35.92 -23.89
C ASN A 9 12.45 -35.42 -22.50
N GLU A 10 11.19 -35.02 -22.33
CA GLU A 10 10.69 -34.52 -21.05
C GLU A 10 10.56 -35.65 -20.02
N LYS A 11 11.45 -35.66 -19.04
CA LYS A 11 11.50 -36.69 -17.95
C LYS A 11 10.59 -36.37 -16.76
N ARG A 12 10.05 -35.15 -16.68
CA ARG A 12 9.18 -34.70 -15.58
C ARG A 12 7.75 -35.21 -15.77
N ALA A 13 7.01 -35.31 -14.68
CA ALA A 13 5.59 -35.64 -14.74
C ALA A 13 4.83 -34.59 -15.57
N ARG A 14 4.03 -35.02 -16.54
CA ARG A 14 3.31 -34.14 -17.51
C ARG A 14 2.50 -33.03 -16.84
N TYR A 15 1.91 -33.29 -15.67
CA TYR A 15 1.13 -32.27 -14.96
C TYR A 15 2.01 -31.14 -14.40
N LEU A 16 3.24 -31.41 -13.99
CA LEU A 16 4.20 -30.38 -13.57
C LEU A 16 4.63 -29.51 -14.75
N TYR A 17 4.93 -30.14 -15.89
CA TYR A 17 5.26 -29.40 -17.11
C TYR A 17 4.13 -28.43 -17.51
N ILE A 18 2.87 -28.89 -17.47
CA ILE A 18 1.71 -28.03 -17.75
C ILE A 18 1.62 -26.88 -16.73
N ALA A 19 1.84 -27.13 -15.45
CA ALA A 19 1.80 -26.11 -14.42
C ALA A 19 2.93 -25.06 -14.59
N ASP A 20 4.14 -25.51 -14.96
CA ASP A 20 5.29 -24.64 -15.23
C ASP A 20 5.03 -23.75 -16.45
N ARG A 21 4.49 -24.31 -17.56
CA ARG A 21 4.11 -23.54 -18.74
C ARG A 21 3.00 -22.53 -18.45
N LEU A 22 2.04 -22.90 -17.62
CA LEU A 22 0.98 -22.01 -17.16
C LEU A 22 1.57 -20.84 -16.37
N GLU A 23 2.53 -21.10 -15.52
CA GLU A 23 3.27 -20.09 -14.76
C GLU A 23 4.06 -19.15 -15.69
N GLU A 24 4.77 -19.69 -16.70
CA GLU A 24 5.47 -18.90 -17.70
C GLU A 24 4.53 -18.01 -18.51
N ASP A 25 3.37 -18.52 -18.95
CA ASP A 25 2.37 -17.74 -19.71
C ASP A 25 1.70 -16.66 -18.85
N ILE A 26 1.52 -16.90 -17.55
CA ILE A 26 1.04 -15.89 -16.59
C ILE A 26 2.10 -14.83 -16.36
N ILE A 27 3.35 -15.23 -16.13
CA ILE A 27 4.48 -14.32 -15.90
C ILE A 27 4.77 -13.47 -17.16
N SER A 28 4.70 -14.06 -18.34
CA SER A 28 4.90 -13.35 -19.61
C SER A 28 3.72 -12.46 -20.03
N GLY A 29 2.59 -12.52 -19.31
CA GLY A 29 1.39 -11.75 -19.60
C GLY A 29 0.54 -12.31 -20.76
N GLN A 30 0.87 -13.47 -21.33
CA GLN A 30 0.03 -14.16 -22.32
C GLN A 30 -1.31 -14.57 -21.72
N LEU A 31 -1.30 -14.87 -20.41
CA LEU A 31 -2.49 -15.12 -19.60
C LEU A 31 -2.64 -14.01 -18.54
N PRO A 32 -3.31 -12.92 -18.88
CA PRO A 32 -3.44 -11.79 -17.96
C PRO A 32 -4.30 -12.13 -16.73
N PRO A 33 -4.14 -11.40 -15.61
CA PRO A 33 -5.01 -11.52 -14.45
C PRO A 33 -6.49 -11.45 -14.83
N GLY A 34 -7.30 -12.33 -14.24
CA GLY A 34 -8.72 -12.45 -14.54
C GLY A 34 -9.04 -13.25 -15.83
N TYR A 35 -8.04 -13.72 -16.55
CA TYR A 35 -8.26 -14.56 -17.72
C TYR A 35 -8.92 -15.88 -17.30
N ARG A 36 -10.04 -16.23 -17.99
CA ARG A 36 -10.72 -17.48 -17.75
C ARG A 36 -10.02 -18.62 -18.49
N LEU A 37 -9.49 -19.56 -17.73
CA LEU A 37 -8.81 -20.74 -18.26
C LEU A 37 -9.81 -21.71 -18.94
N MET A 38 -9.30 -22.51 -19.86
CA MET A 38 -10.07 -23.61 -20.47
C MET A 38 -10.57 -24.59 -19.41
N THR A 39 -11.68 -25.27 -19.70
CA THR A 39 -12.10 -26.37 -18.82
C THR A 39 -11.08 -27.50 -18.87
N HIS A 40 -11.08 -28.35 -17.83
CA HIS A 40 -10.19 -29.51 -17.79
C HIS A 40 -10.33 -30.41 -19.03
N ARG A 41 -11.55 -30.53 -19.56
CA ARG A 41 -11.84 -31.37 -20.74
C ARG A 41 -11.30 -30.73 -22.02
N ASP A 42 -11.54 -29.43 -22.19
CA ASP A 42 -11.11 -28.70 -23.39
C ASP A 42 -9.60 -28.64 -23.49
N LEU A 43 -8.91 -28.36 -22.36
CA LEU A 43 -7.45 -28.33 -22.35
C LEU A 43 -6.88 -29.73 -22.57
N ALA A 44 -7.43 -30.75 -21.92
CA ALA A 44 -7.00 -32.13 -22.08
C ALA A 44 -7.08 -32.61 -23.55
N ALA A 45 -8.21 -32.30 -24.21
CA ALA A 45 -8.40 -32.61 -25.64
C ALA A 45 -7.38 -31.85 -26.52
N LYS A 46 -7.15 -30.56 -26.21
CA LYS A 46 -6.26 -29.69 -27.01
C LYS A 46 -4.80 -30.10 -26.97
N ILE A 47 -4.31 -30.55 -25.81
CA ILE A 47 -2.89 -30.93 -25.63
C ILE A 47 -2.68 -32.44 -25.56
N SER A 48 -3.69 -33.24 -25.92
CA SER A 48 -3.65 -34.71 -26.01
C SER A 48 -3.16 -35.40 -24.72
N VAL A 49 -3.74 -35.02 -23.58
CA VAL A 49 -3.51 -35.65 -22.27
C VAL A 49 -4.82 -36.06 -21.61
N THR A 50 -4.74 -36.81 -20.49
CA THR A 50 -5.95 -37.17 -19.74
C THR A 50 -6.51 -35.99 -18.96
N VAL A 51 -7.83 -35.94 -18.75
CA VAL A 51 -8.50 -34.94 -17.92
C VAL A 51 -7.90 -34.90 -16.50
N ASN A 52 -7.50 -36.05 -15.96
CA ASN A 52 -6.88 -36.15 -14.65
C ASN A 52 -5.48 -35.48 -14.61
N THR A 53 -4.72 -35.52 -15.69
CA THR A 53 -3.44 -34.84 -15.84
C THR A 53 -3.62 -33.31 -15.77
N VAL A 54 -4.64 -32.78 -16.47
CA VAL A 54 -4.98 -31.36 -16.40
C VAL A 54 -5.51 -30.96 -15.02
N ALA A 55 -6.33 -31.81 -14.39
CA ALA A 55 -6.86 -31.56 -13.05
C ALA A 55 -5.71 -31.45 -12.02
N LYS A 56 -4.70 -32.34 -12.10
CA LYS A 56 -3.49 -32.28 -11.27
C LYS A 56 -2.67 -31.00 -11.57
N ALA A 57 -2.53 -30.62 -12.83
CA ALA A 57 -1.83 -29.40 -13.23
C ALA A 57 -2.51 -28.12 -12.68
N TYR A 58 -3.84 -28.05 -12.77
CA TYR A 58 -4.60 -26.94 -12.21
C TYR A 58 -4.57 -26.91 -10.67
N SER A 59 -4.61 -28.08 -10.02
CA SER A 59 -4.43 -28.17 -8.58
C SER A 59 -3.06 -27.67 -8.15
N GLU A 60 -2.00 -28.03 -8.89
CA GLU A 60 -0.65 -27.54 -8.66
C GLU A 60 -0.52 -26.04 -8.91
N ALA A 61 -1.08 -25.52 -10.00
CA ALA A 61 -1.12 -24.09 -10.28
C ALA A 61 -1.91 -23.30 -9.21
N GLN A 62 -2.99 -23.87 -8.67
CA GLN A 62 -3.73 -23.30 -7.55
C GLN A 62 -2.91 -23.34 -6.26
N ARG A 63 -2.18 -24.41 -5.98
CA ARG A 63 -1.25 -24.50 -4.84
C ARG A 63 -0.14 -23.46 -4.91
N ARG A 64 0.36 -23.14 -6.11
CA ARG A 64 1.32 -22.06 -6.36
C ARG A 64 0.71 -20.66 -6.30
N GLY A 65 -0.60 -20.53 -6.11
CA GLY A 65 -1.28 -19.25 -6.07
C GLY A 65 -1.42 -18.54 -7.43
N LEU A 66 -1.31 -19.29 -8.53
CA LEU A 66 -1.38 -18.74 -9.88
C LEU A 66 -2.82 -18.57 -10.39
N ILE A 67 -3.72 -19.44 -9.92
CA ILE A 67 -5.12 -19.49 -10.36
C ILE A 67 -6.09 -19.69 -9.21
N SER A 68 -7.36 -19.28 -9.40
CA SER A 68 -8.46 -19.51 -8.47
C SER A 68 -9.60 -20.25 -9.16
N LYS A 69 -10.28 -21.14 -8.43
CA LYS A 69 -11.46 -21.88 -8.89
C LYS A 69 -12.71 -21.28 -8.26
N HIS A 70 -13.67 -20.91 -9.09
CA HIS A 70 -14.98 -20.44 -8.66
C HIS A 70 -16.05 -21.43 -9.11
N VAL A 71 -16.77 -22.03 -8.15
CA VAL A 71 -17.82 -23.01 -8.43
C VAL A 71 -18.89 -22.39 -9.35
N GLY A 72 -19.22 -23.05 -10.44
CA GLY A 72 -20.19 -22.56 -11.45
C GLY A 72 -19.68 -21.48 -12.39
N ARG A 73 -18.53 -20.82 -12.13
CA ARG A 73 -18.00 -19.72 -12.96
C ARG A 73 -16.74 -20.08 -13.74
N GLY A 74 -15.98 -21.08 -13.28
CA GLY A 74 -14.74 -21.54 -13.93
C GLY A 74 -13.48 -21.29 -13.12
N THR A 75 -12.34 -21.47 -13.79
CA THR A 75 -11.00 -21.24 -13.21
C THR A 75 -10.39 -19.99 -13.84
N PHE A 76 -9.83 -19.11 -13.01
CA PHE A 76 -9.31 -17.79 -13.43
C PHE A 76 -7.89 -17.59 -12.95
N VAL A 77 -7.10 -16.85 -13.74
CA VAL A 77 -5.76 -16.41 -13.36
C VAL A 77 -5.86 -15.39 -12.23
N LEU A 78 -5.10 -15.62 -11.15
CA LEU A 78 -5.04 -14.67 -10.03
C LEU A 78 -4.18 -13.45 -10.38
N ALA A 79 -4.59 -12.28 -9.91
CA ALA A 79 -3.73 -11.11 -9.90
C ALA A 79 -2.66 -11.32 -8.81
N ASN A 80 -1.45 -11.74 -9.16
CA ASN A 80 -0.34 -11.78 -8.23
C ASN A 80 0.02 -10.34 -7.84
N GLY A 81 -0.31 -9.95 -6.62
CA GLY A 81 -0.04 -8.62 -6.08
C GLY A 81 1.43 -8.34 -5.73
N VAL A 82 2.35 -9.19 -6.19
CA VAL A 82 3.80 -8.97 -6.10
C VAL A 82 4.36 -9.21 -7.49
N SER A 83 4.71 -8.13 -8.16
CA SER A 83 5.41 -8.19 -9.44
C SER A 83 6.80 -8.82 -9.22
N ALA A 84 6.93 -10.09 -9.59
CA ALA A 84 8.22 -10.79 -9.70
C ALA A 84 9.08 -10.26 -10.87
N GLN A 85 8.81 -9.02 -11.33
CA GLN A 85 9.43 -8.44 -12.53
C GLN A 85 10.75 -7.71 -12.28
N GLU A 86 11.27 -7.69 -11.05
CA GLU A 86 12.56 -7.03 -10.78
C GLU A 86 13.80 -7.89 -11.06
N THR A 87 13.65 -9.17 -11.44
CA THR A 87 14.80 -10.10 -11.57
C THR A 87 15.20 -10.49 -12.99
N LYS A 88 14.54 -10.01 -14.05
CA LYS A 88 15.01 -10.24 -15.43
C LYS A 88 15.31 -8.92 -16.15
N LYS A 89 16.55 -8.44 -16.02
CA LYS A 89 17.14 -7.47 -16.94
C LYS A 89 17.30 -8.13 -18.31
N GLY A 90 16.38 -7.84 -19.24
CA GLY A 90 16.46 -8.23 -20.63
C GLY A 90 15.26 -7.68 -21.39
N GLN A 91 15.43 -6.54 -22.10
CA GLN A 91 14.51 -5.93 -23.07
C GLN A 91 13.03 -5.92 -22.69
N GLN A 92 12.66 -5.11 -21.69
CA GLN A 92 11.29 -4.65 -21.48
C GLN A 92 11.24 -3.15 -21.75
N SER A 93 10.23 -2.71 -22.49
CA SER A 93 9.86 -1.29 -22.55
C SER A 93 9.74 -0.79 -21.11
N VAL A 94 10.53 0.23 -20.76
CA VAL A 94 10.59 0.76 -19.39
C VAL A 94 9.24 1.39 -19.08
N VAL A 95 8.34 0.65 -18.43
CA VAL A 95 7.05 1.18 -17.99
C VAL A 95 7.30 2.23 -16.91
N ILE A 96 6.80 3.44 -17.14
CA ILE A 96 6.80 4.52 -16.15
C ILE A 96 5.70 4.21 -15.14
N ASP A 97 6.10 3.86 -13.92
CA ASP A 97 5.14 3.47 -12.88
C ASP A 97 4.62 4.70 -12.14
N LEU A 98 3.39 5.09 -12.44
CA LEU A 98 2.60 6.09 -11.69
C LEU A 98 1.45 5.42 -10.92
N GLY A 99 1.41 4.08 -10.86
CA GLY A 99 0.41 3.33 -10.11
C GLY A 99 0.83 3.08 -8.65
N ALA A 100 2.08 2.72 -8.39
CA ALA A 100 2.57 2.43 -7.06
C ALA A 100 3.45 3.57 -6.51
N ALA A 101 3.19 4.01 -5.27
CA ALA A 101 4.09 4.92 -4.57
C ALA A 101 5.40 4.19 -4.24
N LYS A 102 6.52 4.84 -4.50
CA LYS A 102 7.87 4.36 -4.21
C LYS A 102 8.61 5.37 -3.34
N PRO A 103 9.60 4.95 -2.55
CA PRO A 103 10.48 5.89 -1.87
C PRO A 103 11.18 6.83 -2.86
N LEU A 104 11.37 8.09 -2.47
CA LEU A 104 12.08 9.08 -3.29
C LEU A 104 13.60 8.88 -3.12
N TYR A 105 14.15 7.86 -3.77
CA TYR A 105 15.57 7.50 -3.68
C TYR A 105 16.52 8.63 -4.07
N SER A 106 16.11 9.52 -4.98
CA SER A 106 16.93 10.67 -5.41
C SER A 106 17.20 11.69 -4.30
N THR A 107 16.45 11.64 -3.21
CA THR A 107 16.60 12.54 -2.05
C THR A 107 17.25 11.86 -0.84
N GLU A 108 17.55 10.57 -0.93
CA GLU A 108 18.17 9.82 0.17
C GLU A 108 19.60 10.29 0.45
N LEU A 109 19.93 10.39 1.72
CA LEU A 109 21.27 10.70 2.20
C LEU A 109 22.08 9.41 2.37
N SER A 110 23.42 9.53 2.35
CA SER A 110 24.28 8.37 2.55
C SER A 110 24.17 7.84 3.99
N VAL A 111 23.96 6.53 4.14
CA VAL A 111 23.98 5.84 5.43
C VAL A 111 25.40 5.58 5.96
N LYS A 112 26.43 5.75 5.11
CA LYS A 112 27.82 5.40 5.45
C LYS A 112 28.35 6.09 6.73
N PRO A 113 28.12 7.41 6.97
CA PRO A 113 28.60 8.05 8.19
C PRO A 113 28.01 7.45 9.46
N ILE A 114 26.72 7.06 9.41
CA ILE A 114 26.04 6.40 10.54
C ILE A 114 26.66 5.04 10.82
N LEU A 115 26.86 4.22 9.78
CA LEU A 115 27.50 2.92 9.92
C LEU A 115 28.93 3.03 10.48
N GLN A 116 29.69 4.05 10.04
CA GLN A 116 31.05 4.28 10.55
C GLN A 116 31.05 4.60 12.04
N ARG A 117 30.12 5.42 12.53
CA ARG A 117 29.98 5.69 13.97
C ARG A 117 29.64 4.44 14.76
N LEU A 118 28.62 3.69 14.32
CA LEU A 118 28.21 2.45 14.99
C LEU A 118 29.35 1.42 15.07
N LEU A 119 30.18 1.30 14.03
CA LEU A 119 31.35 0.42 14.04
C LEU A 119 32.44 0.87 15.04
N GLN A 120 32.56 2.15 15.30
CA GLN A 120 33.53 2.69 16.27
C GLN A 120 33.09 2.50 17.72
N GLU A 121 31.79 2.46 17.98
CA GLU A 121 31.22 2.38 19.33
C GLU A 121 31.22 0.97 19.94
N SER A 122 31.85 -0.03 19.31
CA SER A 122 31.94 -1.42 19.78
C SER A 122 30.60 -2.12 20.03
N ALA A 123 29.48 -1.48 19.72
CA ALA A 123 28.13 -1.97 20.00
C ALA A 123 27.55 -2.87 18.92
N VAL A 124 28.23 -3.02 17.76
CA VAL A 124 27.67 -3.76 16.61
C VAL A 124 27.53 -5.24 16.92
N ASP A 125 28.53 -5.85 17.57
CA ASP A 125 28.47 -7.25 17.95
C ASP A 125 27.34 -7.53 18.95
N GLU A 126 27.13 -6.63 19.90
CA GLU A 126 26.01 -6.71 20.83
C GLU A 126 24.66 -6.60 20.09
N LEU A 127 24.53 -5.64 19.16
CA LEU A 127 23.30 -5.45 18.38
C LEU A 127 22.99 -6.66 17.48
N ILE A 128 24.01 -7.35 16.95
CA ILE A 128 23.81 -8.53 16.10
C ILE A 128 23.42 -9.75 16.94
N ASN A 129 23.98 -9.87 18.15
CA ASN A 129 23.79 -11.03 19.00
C ASN A 129 22.68 -10.88 20.05
N CYS A 130 22.09 -9.68 20.20
CA CYS A 130 21.06 -9.48 21.21
C CYS A 130 19.69 -9.96 20.74
N TYR A 131 18.92 -10.48 21.71
CA TYR A 131 17.51 -10.79 21.56
C TYR A 131 16.68 -9.84 22.44
N ILE A 132 16.09 -8.83 21.81
CA ILE A 132 15.30 -7.81 22.52
C ILE A 132 13.97 -7.63 21.78
N PRO A 133 12.92 -8.36 22.18
CA PRO A 133 11.65 -8.45 21.46
C PRO A 133 11.02 -7.09 21.11
N LEU A 134 11.05 -6.13 22.05
CA LEU A 134 10.40 -4.82 21.88
C LEU A 134 11.39 -3.68 21.59
N GLY A 135 12.65 -4.00 21.34
CA GLY A 135 13.73 -3.04 21.16
C GLY A 135 14.29 -2.48 22.48
N LEU A 136 15.51 -1.95 22.43
CA LEU A 136 16.19 -1.32 23.57
C LEU A 136 15.41 -0.10 24.05
N TYR A 137 15.44 0.17 25.38
CA TYR A 137 14.80 1.34 25.98
C TYR A 137 15.25 2.63 25.28
N LYS A 138 16.56 2.84 25.10
CA LYS A 138 17.13 3.99 24.38
C LYS A 138 16.57 4.16 22.96
N HIS A 139 16.28 3.05 22.25
CA HIS A 139 15.69 3.11 20.92
C HIS A 139 14.21 3.50 20.97
N ARG A 140 13.49 3.09 22.02
CA ARG A 140 12.09 3.51 22.24
C ARG A 140 12.00 4.99 22.61
N GLU A 141 12.97 5.54 23.38
CA GLU A 141 13.05 6.98 23.65
C GLU A 141 13.21 7.79 22.35
N VAL A 142 14.09 7.35 21.44
CA VAL A 142 14.26 7.99 20.12
C VAL A 142 12.99 7.83 19.28
N GLY A 143 12.34 6.66 19.32
CA GLY A 143 11.06 6.43 18.68
C GLY A 143 9.95 7.34 19.20
N ALA A 144 9.89 7.55 20.52
CA ALA A 144 8.97 8.50 21.13
C ALA A 144 9.23 9.94 20.67
N ALA A 145 10.51 10.37 20.62
CA ALA A 145 10.89 11.67 20.07
C ALA A 145 10.44 11.82 18.60
N TRP A 146 10.61 10.78 17.78
CA TRP A 146 10.15 10.73 16.40
C TRP A 146 8.63 10.91 16.28
N LEU A 147 7.84 10.17 17.08
CA LEU A 147 6.39 10.25 17.08
C LEU A 147 5.88 11.62 17.54
N ARG A 148 6.59 12.27 18.50
CA ARG A 148 6.25 13.64 18.92
C ARG A 148 6.37 14.67 17.79
N TRP A 149 7.22 14.45 16.78
CA TRP A 149 7.25 15.31 15.58
C TRP A 149 5.93 15.29 14.81
N SER A 150 5.19 14.19 14.90
CA SER A 150 3.85 14.04 14.30
C SER A 150 2.72 14.47 15.24
N GLY A 151 3.02 15.05 16.40
CA GLY A 151 2.05 15.52 17.39
C GLY A 151 1.58 14.48 18.40
N VAL A 152 2.14 13.26 18.40
CA VAL A 152 1.75 12.19 19.30
C VAL A 152 2.43 12.33 20.68
N GLN A 153 1.67 12.24 21.78
CA GLN A 153 2.20 12.31 23.14
C GLN A 153 2.81 10.96 23.57
N ALA A 154 3.91 10.57 22.90
CA ALA A 154 4.55 9.27 23.13
C ALA A 154 5.66 9.37 24.18
N THR A 155 5.78 8.34 25.03
CA THR A 155 6.90 8.07 25.94
C THR A 155 7.58 6.76 25.56
N ALA A 156 8.76 6.47 26.09
CA ALA A 156 9.47 5.21 25.80
C ALA A 156 8.65 3.98 26.22
N GLU A 157 7.86 4.10 27.30
CA GLU A 157 7.00 3.03 27.83
C GLU A 157 5.83 2.72 26.89
N SER A 158 5.28 3.75 26.22
CA SER A 158 4.15 3.61 25.29
C SER A 158 4.56 3.17 23.89
N VAL A 159 5.89 3.15 23.60
CA VAL A 159 6.40 2.84 22.26
C VAL A 159 6.77 1.37 22.12
N VAL A 160 6.25 0.74 21.07
CA VAL A 160 6.63 -0.59 20.59
C VAL A 160 7.29 -0.45 19.23
N ILE A 161 8.44 -1.10 19.03
CA ILE A 161 9.17 -1.07 17.75
C ILE A 161 8.75 -2.26 16.90
N ALA A 162 8.54 -2.03 15.60
CA ALA A 162 8.14 -3.05 14.64
C ALA A 162 9.06 -3.08 13.41
N ASN A 163 9.12 -4.23 12.73
CA ASN A 163 9.88 -4.43 11.48
C ASN A 163 9.16 -3.78 10.27
N GLY A 164 9.00 -2.46 10.33
CA GLY A 164 8.36 -1.63 9.33
C GLY A 164 6.83 -1.58 9.44
N GLN A 165 6.24 -0.71 8.64
CA GLN A 165 4.82 -0.36 8.67
C GLN A 165 3.88 -1.56 8.55
N GLN A 166 4.20 -2.53 7.66
CA GLN A 166 3.34 -3.69 7.45
C GLN A 166 3.31 -4.61 8.68
N HIS A 167 4.45 -4.78 9.35
CA HIS A 167 4.52 -5.56 10.60
C HIS A 167 3.82 -4.80 11.74
N ALA A 168 3.97 -3.47 11.82
CA ALA A 168 3.22 -2.66 12.77
C ALA A 168 1.70 -2.84 12.60
N LEU A 169 1.20 -2.72 11.35
CA LEU A 169 -0.21 -2.94 11.04
C LEU A 169 -0.67 -4.35 11.42
N ALA A 170 0.11 -5.37 11.07
CA ALA A 170 -0.21 -6.77 11.40
C ALA A 170 -0.34 -6.98 12.91
N SER A 171 0.60 -6.43 13.68
CA SER A 171 0.61 -6.55 15.15
C SER A 171 -0.53 -5.77 15.80
N ILE A 172 -0.88 -4.59 15.28
CA ILE A 172 -2.04 -3.82 15.75
C ILE A 172 -3.33 -4.60 15.49
N VAL A 173 -3.50 -5.11 14.26
CA VAL A 173 -4.72 -5.84 13.88
C VAL A 173 -4.88 -7.11 14.69
N SER A 174 -3.84 -7.93 14.84
CA SER A 174 -3.91 -9.17 15.65
C SER A 174 -4.03 -8.89 17.15
N GLY A 175 -3.48 -7.78 17.65
CA GLY A 175 -3.59 -7.37 19.05
C GLY A 175 -4.95 -6.78 19.40
N LEU A 176 -5.64 -6.11 18.47
CA LEU A 176 -6.91 -5.42 18.76
C LEU A 176 -8.15 -6.20 18.35
N PHE A 177 -8.09 -6.96 17.25
CA PHE A 177 -9.26 -7.55 16.61
C PHE A 177 -9.18 -9.07 16.54
N ARG A 178 -10.32 -9.70 16.33
CA ARG A 178 -10.48 -11.14 16.15
C ARG A 178 -11.07 -11.43 14.77
N HIS A 179 -10.88 -12.62 14.28
CA HIS A 179 -11.54 -13.10 13.07
C HIS A 179 -13.05 -12.90 13.17
N GLY A 180 -13.65 -12.28 12.15
CA GLY A 180 -15.06 -11.93 12.09
C GLY A 180 -15.41 -10.53 12.62
N ASP A 181 -14.45 -9.83 13.25
CA ASP A 181 -14.67 -8.43 13.63
C ASP A 181 -14.84 -7.52 12.41
N LYS A 182 -15.60 -6.44 12.59
CA LYS A 182 -15.81 -5.40 11.57
C LYS A 182 -15.08 -4.13 11.95
N VAL A 183 -14.39 -3.54 10.97
CA VAL A 183 -13.64 -2.29 11.10
C VAL A 183 -14.17 -1.28 10.09
N ALA A 184 -14.54 -0.10 10.59
CA ALA A 184 -14.88 1.04 9.75
C ALA A 184 -13.61 1.62 9.11
N VAL A 185 -13.72 2.02 7.84
CA VAL A 185 -12.61 2.59 7.07
C VAL A 185 -13.15 3.68 6.14
N PRO A 186 -12.35 4.63 5.67
CA PRO A 186 -12.78 5.52 4.59
C PRO A 186 -13.29 4.73 3.39
N GLN A 187 -14.28 5.24 2.65
CA GLN A 187 -14.82 4.56 1.44
C GLN A 187 -13.76 4.22 0.39
N PHE A 188 -12.60 4.86 0.48
CA PHE A 188 -11.43 4.58 -0.35
C PHE A 188 -10.22 4.30 0.52
N VAL A 189 -9.62 3.13 0.39
CA VAL A 189 -8.36 2.78 1.07
C VAL A 189 -7.43 2.01 0.14
N ASN A 190 -6.17 1.94 0.50
CA ASN A 190 -5.15 1.22 -0.27
C ASN A 190 -5.54 -0.25 -0.50
N PRO A 191 -5.45 -0.77 -1.74
CA PRO A 191 -5.81 -2.17 -2.05
C PRO A 191 -5.01 -3.20 -1.26
N GLY A 192 -3.74 -2.91 -0.95
CA GLY A 192 -2.90 -3.79 -0.12
C GLY A 192 -3.40 -3.89 1.31
N PHE A 193 -3.90 -2.77 1.86
CA PHE A 193 -4.57 -2.77 3.17
C PHE A 193 -5.86 -3.59 3.15
N GLN A 194 -6.73 -3.40 2.14
CA GLN A 194 -7.97 -4.18 2.00
C GLN A 194 -7.68 -5.69 1.95
N MET A 195 -6.70 -6.08 1.13
CA MET A 195 -6.30 -7.49 0.99
C MET A 195 -5.75 -8.06 2.30
N PHE A 196 -4.94 -7.28 3.02
CA PHE A 196 -4.40 -7.67 4.31
C PHE A 196 -5.53 -7.90 5.33
N MET A 197 -6.45 -6.95 5.49
CA MET A 197 -7.59 -7.06 6.41
C MET A 197 -8.48 -8.26 6.08
N HIS A 198 -8.79 -8.47 4.80
CA HIS A 198 -9.55 -9.62 4.35
C HIS A 198 -8.86 -10.95 4.69
N ARG A 199 -7.54 -11.05 4.47
CA ARG A 199 -6.76 -12.26 4.84
C ARG A 199 -6.69 -12.49 6.34
N SER A 200 -6.72 -11.42 7.12
CA SER A 200 -6.79 -11.46 8.58
C SER A 200 -8.19 -11.83 9.10
N GLY A 201 -9.17 -12.02 8.20
CA GLY A 201 -10.54 -12.33 8.56
C GLY A 201 -11.32 -11.14 9.14
N ILE A 202 -10.86 -9.91 8.88
CA ILE A 202 -11.52 -8.67 9.31
C ILE A 202 -12.37 -8.13 8.17
N ALA A 203 -13.65 -7.90 8.44
CA ALA A 203 -14.56 -7.28 7.49
C ALA A 203 -14.41 -5.75 7.52
N LEU A 204 -14.39 -5.14 6.34
CA LEU A 204 -14.32 -3.68 6.20
C LEU A 204 -15.69 -3.09 5.89
N GLU A 205 -16.07 -2.05 6.63
CA GLU A 205 -17.26 -1.24 6.37
C GLU A 205 -16.81 0.17 5.97
N GLY A 206 -17.13 0.57 4.73
CA GLY A 206 -16.74 1.86 4.19
C GLY A 206 -17.58 3.00 4.77
N VAL A 207 -16.94 4.08 5.18
CA VAL A 207 -17.58 5.33 5.62
C VAL A 207 -17.57 6.31 4.46
N LYS A 208 -18.74 6.89 4.10
CA LYS A 208 -18.85 7.94 3.08
C LYS A 208 -17.92 9.09 3.40
N MET A 209 -17.45 9.76 2.36
CA MET A 209 -16.55 10.89 2.45
C MET A 209 -17.04 12.06 1.61
N ASP A 210 -16.71 13.25 2.06
CA ASP A 210 -16.84 14.51 1.32
C ASP A 210 -15.48 15.21 1.16
N GLU A 211 -15.47 16.53 0.99
CA GLU A 211 -14.25 17.34 0.84
C GLU A 211 -13.42 17.40 2.12
N ASP A 212 -14.03 17.24 3.29
CA ASP A 212 -13.42 17.32 4.61
C ASP A 212 -13.10 15.94 5.24
N GLY A 213 -13.28 14.84 4.51
CA GLY A 213 -12.97 13.51 4.98
C GLY A 213 -14.21 12.63 5.24
N MET A 214 -14.11 11.70 6.18
CA MET A 214 -15.24 10.81 6.52
C MET A 214 -16.41 11.59 7.12
N LEU A 215 -17.64 11.18 6.78
CA LEU A 215 -18.88 11.76 7.31
C LEU A 215 -19.20 11.14 8.69
N PRO A 216 -19.24 11.96 9.78
CA PRO A 216 -19.53 11.46 11.13
C PRO A 216 -20.91 10.82 11.24
N GLU A 217 -21.92 11.40 10.60
CA GLU A 217 -23.28 10.86 10.57
C GLU A 217 -23.37 9.48 9.93
N HIS A 218 -22.59 9.23 8.86
CA HIS A 218 -22.56 7.89 8.26
C HIS A 218 -21.75 6.90 9.10
N LEU A 219 -20.71 7.35 9.81
CA LEU A 219 -20.01 6.51 10.77
C LEU A 219 -20.94 6.12 11.93
N ASP A 220 -21.72 7.06 12.45
CA ASP A 220 -22.71 6.80 13.50
C ASP A 220 -23.78 5.79 13.03
N GLU A 221 -24.33 5.97 11.83
CA GLU A 221 -25.31 5.07 11.18
C GLU A 221 -24.78 3.63 11.09
N ILE A 222 -23.57 3.43 10.58
CA ILE A 222 -23.00 2.08 10.45
C ILE A 222 -22.67 1.46 11.79
N CYS A 223 -22.31 2.25 12.80
CA CYS A 223 -22.11 1.76 14.18
C CYS A 223 -23.41 1.30 14.84
N GLN A 224 -24.54 1.96 14.53
CA GLN A 224 -25.87 1.56 15.04
C GLN A 224 -26.39 0.29 14.34
N THR A 225 -26.10 0.11 13.06
CA THR A 225 -26.62 -1.01 12.25
C THR A 225 -25.68 -2.22 12.23
N HIS A 226 -24.39 -2.00 12.43
CA HIS A 226 -23.36 -3.04 12.42
C HIS A 226 -22.55 -3.01 13.70
N LYS A 227 -22.07 -4.17 14.14
CA LYS A 227 -21.18 -4.28 15.29
C LYS A 227 -19.75 -3.88 14.89
N ILE A 228 -19.50 -2.58 14.74
CA ILE A 228 -18.17 -2.05 14.44
C ILE A 228 -17.31 -2.10 15.71
N ARG A 229 -16.09 -2.62 15.58
CA ARG A 229 -15.12 -2.76 16.69
C ARG A 229 -14.02 -1.72 16.66
N GLY A 230 -13.72 -1.17 15.51
CA GLY A 230 -12.66 -0.18 15.37
C GLY A 230 -12.78 0.66 14.11
N LEU A 231 -11.92 1.66 14.03
CA LEU A 231 -11.83 2.61 12.93
C LEU A 231 -10.38 2.75 12.48
N PHE A 232 -10.14 2.55 11.17
CA PHE A 232 -8.86 2.86 10.54
C PHE A 232 -8.84 4.29 10.02
N ILE A 233 -7.75 4.99 10.27
CA ILE A 233 -7.58 6.40 9.90
C ILE A 233 -6.21 6.61 9.25
N ALA A 234 -6.16 7.43 8.17
CA ALA A 234 -4.95 7.91 7.51
C ALA A 234 -5.19 9.36 7.01
N GLU A 235 -5.48 10.27 7.94
CA GLU A 235 -6.22 11.50 7.70
C GLU A 235 -5.40 12.68 7.11
N ASN A 236 -4.08 12.74 7.35
CA ASN A 236 -3.28 13.88 6.86
C ASN A 236 -2.85 13.72 5.41
N THR A 237 -2.78 12.49 4.94
CA THR A 237 -2.29 12.16 3.61
C THR A 237 -3.01 10.91 3.10
N GLN A 238 -4.34 11.01 3.02
CA GLN A 238 -5.13 9.86 2.63
C GLN A 238 -4.73 9.33 1.25
N ASN A 239 -4.54 8.04 1.15
CA ASN A 239 -4.36 7.32 -0.09
C ASN A 239 -5.64 6.54 -0.41
N PRO A 240 -6.39 6.92 -1.47
CA PRO A 240 -5.93 7.59 -2.69
C PRO A 240 -6.31 9.07 -2.81
N SER A 241 -7.21 9.61 -1.98
CA SER A 241 -7.88 10.90 -2.23
C SER A 241 -6.96 12.12 -2.15
N ALA A 242 -5.79 11.97 -1.54
CA ALA A 242 -4.88 13.06 -1.22
C ALA A 242 -5.44 14.13 -0.27
N LYS A 243 -6.68 13.98 0.18
CA LYS A 243 -7.36 14.91 1.08
C LYS A 243 -6.83 14.79 2.51
N ALA A 244 -6.98 15.86 3.27
CA ALA A 244 -6.74 15.87 4.71
C ALA A 244 -8.04 16.25 5.41
N THR A 245 -8.33 15.60 6.53
CA THR A 245 -9.50 15.89 7.35
C THR A 245 -9.31 17.21 8.11
N SER A 246 -10.30 18.09 8.10
CA SER A 246 -10.29 19.35 8.86
C SER A 246 -10.31 19.10 10.36
N ASP A 247 -9.85 20.07 11.17
CA ASP A 247 -9.84 19.91 12.64
C ASP A 247 -11.26 19.79 13.20
N THR A 248 -12.23 20.54 12.65
CA THR A 248 -13.65 20.44 13.05
C THR A 248 -14.19 19.04 12.77
N ARG A 249 -13.94 18.49 11.58
CA ARG A 249 -14.37 17.14 11.22
C ARG A 249 -13.72 16.07 12.12
N ARG A 250 -12.49 16.29 12.56
CA ARG A 250 -11.83 15.39 13.52
C ARG A 250 -12.54 15.40 14.88
N GLU A 251 -12.98 16.57 15.35
CA GLU A 251 -13.75 16.68 16.59
C GLU A 251 -15.08 15.93 16.49
N GLU A 252 -15.83 16.16 15.43
CA GLU A 252 -17.09 15.45 15.16
C GLU A 252 -16.91 13.93 15.12
N LEU A 253 -15.86 13.46 14.45
CA LEU A 253 -15.52 12.02 14.42
C LEU A 253 -15.13 11.50 15.81
N CYS A 254 -14.38 12.27 16.61
CA CYS A 254 -14.03 11.88 17.99
C CYS A 254 -15.26 11.65 18.85
N ASP A 255 -16.30 12.48 18.71
CA ASP A 255 -17.56 12.31 19.45
C ASP A 255 -18.27 11.00 19.09
N VAL A 256 -18.30 10.63 17.81
CA VAL A 256 -18.86 9.35 17.36
C VAL A 256 -18.01 8.18 17.85
N ILE A 257 -16.70 8.27 17.74
CA ILE A 257 -15.75 7.24 18.22
C ILE A 257 -15.95 6.99 19.71
N ALA A 258 -16.05 8.04 20.53
CA ALA A 258 -16.26 7.95 21.95
C ALA A 258 -17.63 7.32 22.29
N ARG A 259 -18.70 7.75 21.61
CA ARG A 259 -20.06 7.24 21.78
C ARG A 259 -20.16 5.74 21.56
N HIS A 260 -19.47 5.24 20.54
CA HIS A 260 -19.49 3.80 20.18
C HIS A 260 -18.29 3.02 20.75
N SER A 261 -17.43 3.65 21.54
CA SER A 261 -16.25 3.03 22.15
C SER A 261 -15.35 2.30 21.14
N LEU A 262 -15.14 2.90 19.97
CA LEU A 262 -14.33 2.31 18.91
C LEU A 262 -12.84 2.31 19.27
N SER A 263 -12.12 1.25 18.89
CA SER A 263 -10.66 1.24 18.93
C SER A 263 -10.13 1.86 17.62
N VAL A 264 -9.38 2.95 17.72
CA VAL A 264 -8.81 3.65 16.55
C VAL A 264 -7.38 3.16 16.30
N PHE A 265 -7.01 2.97 15.03
CA PHE A 265 -5.62 2.82 14.64
C PHE A 265 -5.31 3.76 13.48
N GLU A 266 -4.38 4.68 13.76
CA GLU A 266 -4.03 5.80 12.90
C GLU A 266 -2.69 5.55 12.21
N ASP A 267 -2.70 5.52 10.85
CA ASP A 267 -1.48 5.43 10.03
C ASP A 267 -0.89 6.82 9.80
N GLY A 268 0.15 7.14 10.53
CA GLY A 268 0.88 8.39 10.41
C GLY A 268 2.12 8.35 9.55
N SER A 269 2.35 7.28 8.79
CA SER A 269 3.62 7.05 8.06
C SER A 269 3.98 8.16 7.08
N PHE A 270 3.01 8.85 6.52
CA PHE A 270 3.23 9.99 5.62
C PHE A 270 3.01 11.36 6.27
N ASN A 271 2.51 11.42 7.50
CA ASN A 271 2.23 12.69 8.19
C ASN A 271 3.47 13.57 8.32
N ILE A 272 4.64 12.97 8.45
CA ILE A 272 5.93 13.67 8.55
C ILE A 272 6.30 14.44 7.27
N LEU A 273 5.75 14.03 6.12
CA LEU A 273 5.96 14.67 4.82
C LEU A 273 4.94 15.78 4.53
N SER A 274 3.88 15.90 5.35
CA SER A 274 2.90 16.98 5.24
C SER A 274 3.38 18.24 5.94
N ALA A 275 3.15 19.38 5.32
CA ALA A 275 3.35 20.68 5.96
C ALA A 275 2.26 20.99 7.02
N ARG A 276 1.14 20.27 6.96
CA ARG A 276 0.01 20.42 7.88
C ARG A 276 0.30 19.69 9.19
N LYS A 277 0.20 20.41 10.30
CA LYS A 277 0.34 19.85 11.64
C LYS A 277 -1.03 19.84 12.32
N ASN A 278 -1.90 18.97 11.86
CA ASN A 278 -3.20 18.78 12.50
C ASN A 278 -3.02 17.94 13.78
N ILE A 279 -3.89 18.17 14.76
CA ILE A 279 -3.93 17.37 15.99
C ILE A 279 -4.34 15.95 15.62
N THR A 280 -3.55 14.94 16.01
CA THR A 280 -3.83 13.53 15.71
C THR A 280 -5.01 13.01 16.53
N PHE A 281 -5.67 11.95 16.04
CA PHE A 281 -6.69 11.24 16.82
C PHE A 281 -6.09 10.63 18.09
N SER A 282 -4.85 10.17 18.03
CA SER A 282 -4.11 9.69 19.20
C SER A 282 -3.96 10.76 20.28
N GLN A 283 -3.86 12.02 19.90
CA GLN A 283 -3.77 13.14 20.87
C GLN A 283 -5.14 13.51 21.44
N ARG A 284 -6.22 13.40 20.64
CA ARG A 284 -7.60 13.69 21.08
C ARG A 284 -8.25 12.54 21.85
N LEU A 285 -7.90 11.32 21.54
CA LEU A 285 -8.42 10.08 22.09
C LEU A 285 -7.30 9.19 22.61
N PRO A 286 -6.51 9.65 23.58
CA PRO A 286 -5.26 8.98 24.01
C PRO A 286 -5.47 7.55 24.50
N GLU A 287 -6.63 7.25 25.10
CA GLU A 287 -6.94 5.90 25.61
C GLU A 287 -7.52 4.96 24.54
N SER A 288 -7.96 5.50 23.40
CA SER A 288 -8.69 4.72 22.38
C SER A 288 -7.95 4.58 21.08
N SER A 289 -6.85 5.35 20.87
CA SER A 289 -6.13 5.41 19.61
C SER A 289 -4.73 4.83 19.72
N VAL A 290 -4.42 3.93 18.80
CA VAL A 290 -3.07 3.46 18.52
C VAL A 290 -2.56 4.23 17.30
N TYR A 291 -1.39 4.85 17.41
CA TYR A 291 -0.74 5.53 16.30
C TYR A 291 0.49 4.76 15.86
N TYR A 292 0.70 4.62 14.56
CA TYR A 292 1.91 3.99 14.06
C TYR A 292 2.49 4.73 12.86
N ALA A 293 3.82 4.80 12.81
CA ALA A 293 4.53 5.43 11.71
C ALA A 293 5.80 4.67 11.35
N GLY A 294 5.93 4.35 10.07
CA GLY A 294 7.13 3.74 9.50
C GLY A 294 8.10 4.80 8.99
N LEU A 295 9.42 4.59 9.18
CA LEU A 295 10.44 5.49 8.64
C LEU A 295 10.57 5.40 7.11
N GLY A 296 10.05 4.36 6.47
CA GLY A 296 10.27 4.11 5.04
C GLY A 296 9.84 5.23 4.08
N ALA A 297 8.87 6.07 4.47
CA ALA A 297 8.50 7.26 3.72
C ALA A 297 9.52 8.41 3.90
N SER A 298 10.16 8.48 5.06
CA SER A 298 11.05 9.56 5.49
C SER A 298 12.49 9.32 5.09
N VAL A 299 13.03 8.13 5.39
CA VAL A 299 14.45 7.77 5.16
C VAL A 299 14.59 6.25 5.09
N TYR A 300 15.55 5.78 4.31
CA TYR A 300 16.07 4.40 4.29
C TYR A 300 14.97 3.33 4.36
N SER A 301 14.07 3.30 3.39
CA SER A 301 12.93 2.38 3.36
C SER A 301 13.32 0.90 3.54
N GLY A 302 14.55 0.53 3.18
CA GLY A 302 15.11 -0.81 3.33
C GLY A 302 15.41 -1.23 4.77
N LEU A 303 15.53 -0.29 5.73
CA LEU A 303 15.76 -0.61 7.14
C LEU A 303 14.56 -1.30 7.78
N ARG A 304 13.36 -1.08 7.25
CA ARG A 304 12.13 -1.69 7.77
C ARG A 304 11.94 -1.43 9.26
N VAL A 305 11.91 -0.16 9.67
CA VAL A 305 11.65 0.25 11.05
C VAL A 305 10.37 1.06 11.13
N ALA A 306 9.53 0.77 12.11
CA ALA A 306 8.34 1.52 12.46
C ALA A 306 8.19 1.61 13.97
N PHE A 307 7.56 2.68 14.43
CA PHE A 307 7.22 2.89 15.84
C PHE A 307 5.71 2.91 16.00
N ILE A 308 5.22 2.22 17.02
CA ILE A 308 3.82 2.15 17.41
C ILE A 308 3.71 2.85 18.76
N HIS A 309 2.87 3.87 18.89
CA HIS A 309 2.39 4.37 20.17
C HIS A 309 1.11 3.64 20.53
N ALA A 310 1.14 2.91 21.62
CA ALA A 310 0.01 2.15 22.12
C ALA A 310 -0.37 2.62 23.53
N PRO A 311 -1.63 3.03 23.77
CA PRO A 311 -2.14 3.27 25.10
C PRO A 311 -2.00 2.05 26.01
N GLU A 312 -1.93 2.26 27.33
CA GLU A 312 -1.71 1.21 28.31
C GLU A 312 -2.66 0.02 28.12
N ARG A 313 -3.94 0.29 27.88
CA ARG A 313 -4.97 -0.76 27.68
C ARG A 313 -4.71 -1.67 26.46
N PHE A 314 -3.92 -1.24 25.49
CA PHE A 314 -3.59 -2.00 24.28
C PHE A 314 -2.13 -2.47 24.25
N HIS A 315 -1.26 -1.84 25.03
CA HIS A 315 0.19 -2.01 24.96
C HIS A 315 0.62 -3.49 25.09
N THR A 316 0.15 -4.19 26.11
CA THR A 316 0.51 -5.60 26.34
C THR A 316 0.12 -6.48 25.15
N ARG A 317 -1.09 -6.33 24.61
CA ARG A 317 -1.59 -7.15 23.50
C ARG A 317 -0.84 -6.87 22.20
N ILE A 318 -0.54 -5.61 21.92
CA ILE A 318 0.23 -5.21 20.73
C ILE A 318 1.68 -5.68 20.86
N SER A 319 2.27 -5.57 22.05
CA SER A 319 3.63 -6.07 22.33
C SER A 319 3.73 -7.57 22.13
N GLN A 320 2.77 -8.35 22.63
CA GLN A 320 2.70 -9.79 22.39
C GLN A 320 2.57 -10.11 20.89
N ALA A 321 1.69 -9.42 20.18
CA ALA A 321 1.50 -9.62 18.75
C ALA A 321 2.78 -9.29 17.93
N VAL A 322 3.56 -8.28 18.33
CA VAL A 322 4.87 -8.00 17.72
C VAL A 322 5.81 -9.19 17.88
N VAL A 323 5.89 -9.75 19.10
CA VAL A 323 6.75 -10.90 19.39
C VAL A 323 6.29 -12.17 18.66
N GLU A 324 5.00 -12.45 18.67
CA GLU A 324 4.41 -13.61 17.98
C GLU A 324 4.65 -13.59 16.46
N ASN A 325 4.63 -12.40 15.87
CA ASN A 325 4.83 -12.25 14.42
C ASN A 325 6.30 -12.37 13.97
N THR A 326 7.28 -11.93 14.78
CA THR A 326 8.69 -11.88 14.35
C THR A 326 9.73 -12.17 15.44
N TRP A 327 9.32 -12.53 16.65
CA TRP A 327 10.16 -12.75 17.83
C TRP A 327 10.94 -11.51 18.28
N THR A 328 11.67 -10.83 17.38
CA THR A 328 12.41 -9.61 17.68
C THR A 328 12.47 -8.71 16.45
N VAL A 329 12.60 -7.42 16.67
CA VAL A 329 12.98 -6.47 15.61
C VAL A 329 14.48 -6.62 15.32
N THR A 330 14.92 -6.22 14.12
CA THR A 330 16.34 -6.28 13.75
C THR A 330 17.12 -5.17 14.45
N PRO A 331 17.90 -5.45 15.53
CA PRO A 331 18.44 -4.40 16.40
C PRO A 331 19.39 -3.46 15.67
N LEU A 332 20.21 -3.96 14.75
CA LEU A 332 21.11 -3.15 13.94
C LEU A 332 20.36 -2.14 13.06
N CYS A 333 19.25 -2.58 12.41
CA CYS A 333 18.44 -1.68 11.60
C CYS A 333 17.78 -0.59 12.46
N VAL A 334 17.33 -0.96 13.66
CA VAL A 334 16.75 -0.01 14.62
C VAL A 334 17.82 0.99 15.09
N ALA A 335 19.04 0.54 15.41
CA ALA A 335 20.13 1.43 15.80
C ALA A 335 20.47 2.43 14.68
N ILE A 336 20.61 1.99 13.43
CA ILE A 336 20.81 2.87 12.27
C ILE A 336 19.68 3.91 12.14
N ALA A 337 18.44 3.48 12.33
CA ALA A 337 17.27 4.36 12.27
C ALA A 337 17.28 5.41 13.39
N CYS A 338 17.61 4.99 14.63
CA CYS A 338 17.70 5.88 15.78
C CYS A 338 18.83 6.90 15.62
N GLU A 339 20.02 6.47 15.17
CA GLU A 339 21.12 7.38 14.85
C GLU A 339 20.72 8.41 13.79
N ALA A 340 20.03 7.97 12.71
CA ALA A 340 19.56 8.88 11.66
C ALA A 340 18.53 9.91 12.16
N ILE A 341 17.72 9.55 13.14
CA ILE A 341 16.79 10.48 13.81
C ILE A 341 17.58 11.48 14.66
N SER A 342 18.49 10.98 15.49
CA SER A 342 19.22 11.75 16.50
C SER A 342 20.22 12.73 15.89
N ASP A 343 20.91 12.36 14.79
CA ASP A 343 21.89 13.20 14.12
C ASP A 343 21.29 14.20 13.10
N GLY A 344 19.96 14.24 12.97
CA GLY A 344 19.24 15.14 12.08
C GLY A 344 19.20 14.69 10.60
N THR A 345 19.75 13.54 10.25
CA THR A 345 19.70 12.97 8.89
C THR A 345 18.27 12.81 8.41
N VAL A 346 17.37 12.29 9.28
CA VAL A 346 15.95 12.14 8.95
C VAL A 346 15.29 13.49 8.68
N ALA A 347 15.53 14.50 9.53
CA ALA A 347 14.97 15.85 9.35
C ALA A 347 15.40 16.47 8.02
N LYS A 348 16.66 16.31 7.64
CA LYS A 348 17.20 16.78 6.36
C LYS A 348 16.59 16.02 5.17
N SER A 349 16.45 14.70 5.27
CA SER A 349 15.80 13.85 4.25
C SER A 349 14.34 14.26 4.03
N VAL A 350 13.57 14.42 5.11
CA VAL A 350 12.18 14.87 5.08
C VAL A 350 12.05 16.23 4.38
N LYS A 351 12.90 17.22 4.75
CA LYS A 351 12.90 18.53 4.09
C LYS A 351 13.15 18.45 2.58
N ASN A 352 14.08 17.58 2.16
CA ASN A 352 14.37 17.37 0.75
C ASN A 352 13.19 16.69 0.03
N LYS A 353 12.53 15.72 0.66
CA LYS A 353 11.38 15.02 0.11
C LYS A 353 10.16 15.93 -0.05
N ILE A 354 9.86 16.77 0.93
CA ILE A 354 8.80 17.78 0.84
C ILE A 354 9.03 18.69 -0.38
N LYS A 355 10.25 19.21 -0.56
CA LYS A 355 10.58 20.04 -1.74
C LYS A 355 10.41 19.28 -3.07
N GLU A 356 10.84 18.02 -3.12
CA GLU A 356 10.71 17.22 -4.32
C GLU A 356 9.26 16.86 -4.62
N ILE A 357 8.42 16.59 -3.60
CA ILE A 357 6.98 16.38 -3.77
C ILE A 357 6.33 17.63 -4.33
N ALA A 358 6.57 18.80 -3.74
CA ALA A 358 6.03 20.07 -4.22
C ALA A 358 6.44 20.35 -5.68
N ARG A 359 7.70 20.08 -6.06
CA ARG A 359 8.17 20.19 -7.44
C ARG A 359 7.40 19.25 -8.39
N ARG A 360 7.14 18.01 -7.99
CA ARG A 360 6.38 17.03 -8.78
C ARG A 360 4.91 17.42 -8.92
N VAL A 361 4.31 17.97 -7.87
CA VAL A 361 2.96 18.54 -7.92
C VAL A 361 2.89 19.68 -8.94
N GLY A 362 3.88 20.57 -8.97
CA GLY A 362 4.00 21.60 -10.01
C GLY A 362 4.00 20.99 -11.43
N VAL A 363 4.82 19.94 -11.67
CA VAL A 363 4.84 19.24 -12.97
C VAL A 363 3.46 18.67 -13.34
N VAL A 364 2.71 18.13 -12.36
CA VAL A 364 1.34 17.62 -12.61
C VAL A 364 0.40 18.75 -13.00
N ARG A 365 0.39 19.83 -12.22
CA ARG A 365 -0.48 21.00 -12.48
C ARG A 365 -0.22 21.61 -13.86
N ASP A 366 1.07 21.78 -14.21
CA ASP A 366 1.45 22.35 -15.50
C ASP A 366 1.10 21.42 -16.68
N THR A 367 1.36 20.11 -16.54
CA THR A 367 1.16 19.16 -17.65
C THR A 367 -0.31 18.80 -17.84
N LEU A 368 -1.10 18.76 -16.77
CA LEU A 368 -2.51 18.38 -16.80
C LEU A 368 -3.45 19.60 -16.65
N ALA A 369 -2.98 20.83 -16.94
CA ALA A 369 -3.76 22.07 -16.77
C ALA A 369 -5.11 22.07 -17.50
N ASP A 370 -5.20 21.38 -18.65
CA ASP A 370 -6.43 21.28 -19.47
C ASP A 370 -7.40 20.19 -18.94
N PHE A 371 -7.03 19.44 -17.89
CA PHE A 371 -7.80 18.29 -17.39
C PHE A 371 -8.18 18.47 -15.93
N SER A 372 -9.32 17.90 -15.55
CA SER A 372 -9.78 17.94 -14.15
C SER A 372 -8.86 17.07 -13.28
N THR A 373 -8.15 17.69 -12.34
CA THR A 373 -7.23 17.02 -11.42
C THR A 373 -7.42 17.51 -9.99
N VAL A 374 -7.26 16.59 -9.02
CA VAL A 374 -7.15 16.95 -7.60
C VAL A 374 -5.76 16.53 -7.12
N CYS A 375 -4.95 17.51 -6.73
CA CYS A 375 -3.63 17.31 -6.13
C CYS A 375 -3.32 18.42 -5.14
N PHE A 376 -2.59 18.09 -4.08
CA PHE A 376 -2.19 19.01 -3.01
C PHE A 376 -0.67 19.06 -2.91
N GLU A 377 -0.11 20.22 -2.53
CA GLU A 377 1.34 20.49 -2.56
C GLU A 377 2.16 19.56 -1.66
N ASP A 378 1.55 19.05 -0.60
CA ASP A 378 2.16 18.21 0.41
C ASP A 378 1.78 16.73 0.26
N ASN A 379 1.18 16.32 -0.88
CA ASN A 379 0.76 14.96 -1.08
C ASN A 379 1.42 14.29 -2.30
N ALA A 380 1.79 13.03 -2.12
CA ALA A 380 2.42 12.21 -3.15
C ALA A 380 1.44 11.58 -4.15
N TYR A 381 0.15 11.88 -4.05
CA TYR A 381 -0.90 11.34 -4.91
C TYR A 381 -1.68 12.45 -5.59
N ALA A 382 -2.21 12.14 -6.77
CA ALA A 382 -3.16 12.97 -7.48
C ALA A 382 -4.26 12.11 -8.09
N TRP A 383 -5.47 12.67 -8.21
CA TRP A 383 -6.55 12.10 -9.01
C TRP A 383 -6.61 12.84 -10.35
N LEU A 384 -6.65 12.06 -11.43
CA LEU A 384 -6.94 12.52 -12.78
C LEU A 384 -8.34 12.05 -13.13
N PHE A 385 -9.31 12.97 -13.20
CA PHE A 385 -10.66 12.69 -13.64
C PHE A 385 -10.69 12.51 -15.16
N LEU A 386 -11.41 11.52 -15.60
CA LEU A 386 -11.48 11.14 -17.00
C LEU A 386 -12.74 11.74 -17.64
N PRO A 387 -12.71 12.09 -18.94
CA PRO A 387 -13.93 12.37 -19.70
C PRO A 387 -14.90 11.19 -19.69
N ASP A 388 -16.20 11.42 -19.91
CA ASP A 388 -17.24 10.40 -19.89
C ASP A 388 -17.05 9.31 -20.95
N SER A 389 -16.28 9.61 -22.01
CA SER A 389 -15.88 8.63 -23.03
C SER A 389 -14.95 7.53 -22.49
N TRP A 390 -14.28 7.76 -21.38
CA TRP A 390 -13.35 6.81 -20.76
C TRP A 390 -13.94 6.10 -19.55
N GLN A 391 -13.73 4.78 -19.50
CA GLN A 391 -13.90 3.98 -18.29
C GLN A 391 -12.55 3.83 -17.60
N PRO A 392 -12.44 4.00 -16.25
CA PRO A 392 -11.15 3.99 -15.54
C PRO A 392 -10.30 2.74 -15.78
N LYS A 393 -10.91 1.56 -15.79
CA LYS A 393 -10.21 0.29 -16.06
C LYS A 393 -9.68 0.19 -17.49
N GLU A 394 -10.43 0.71 -18.45
CA GLU A 394 -9.97 0.73 -19.85
C GLU A 394 -8.82 1.73 -20.02
N PHE A 395 -8.95 2.92 -19.42
CA PHE A 395 -7.87 3.90 -19.43
C PHE A 395 -6.59 3.35 -18.78
N GLU A 396 -6.69 2.70 -17.62
CA GLU A 396 -5.56 2.02 -16.96
C GLU A 396 -4.89 1.02 -17.91
N ARG A 397 -5.68 0.19 -18.59
CA ARG A 397 -5.18 -0.80 -19.55
C ARG A 397 -4.50 -0.18 -20.75
N GLN A 398 -5.05 0.91 -21.30
CA GLN A 398 -4.48 1.61 -22.45
C GLN A 398 -3.21 2.39 -22.05
N ALA A 399 -3.19 3.00 -20.87
CA ALA A 399 -2.01 3.65 -20.33
C ALA A 399 -0.84 2.66 -20.19
N GLU A 400 -1.11 1.46 -19.63
CA GLU A 400 -0.08 0.42 -19.48
C GLU A 400 0.46 -0.07 -20.83
N LYS A 401 -0.41 -0.24 -21.85
CA LYS A 401 0.03 -0.55 -23.22
C LYS A 401 0.92 0.52 -23.83
N ASN A 402 0.74 1.78 -23.45
CA ASN A 402 1.55 2.92 -23.90
C ASN A 402 2.75 3.19 -22.97
N GLY A 403 3.07 2.27 -22.05
CA GLY A 403 4.26 2.33 -21.21
C GLY A 403 4.10 3.17 -19.93
N VAL A 404 2.87 3.44 -19.49
CA VAL A 404 2.60 4.14 -18.23
C VAL A 404 1.61 3.35 -17.40
N ARG A 405 1.97 3.01 -16.16
CA ARG A 405 1.07 2.37 -15.21
C ARG A 405 0.39 3.41 -14.34
N VAL A 406 -0.93 3.35 -14.26
CA VAL A 406 -1.78 4.12 -13.34
C VAL A 406 -2.75 3.16 -12.64
N PHE A 407 -3.47 3.60 -11.61
CA PHE A 407 -4.47 2.76 -10.95
C PHE A 407 -5.85 3.40 -11.02
N ALA A 408 -6.82 2.64 -11.56
CA ALA A 408 -8.22 3.00 -11.59
C ALA A 408 -8.80 3.14 -10.17
N ALA A 409 -9.74 4.08 -10.00
CA ALA A 409 -10.39 4.36 -8.71
C ALA A 409 -11.07 3.14 -8.10
N ASP A 410 -11.62 2.24 -8.94
CA ASP A 410 -12.26 0.98 -8.51
C ASP A 410 -11.41 0.13 -7.56
N ARG A 411 -10.08 0.20 -7.69
CA ARG A 411 -9.15 -0.58 -6.86
C ARG A 411 -9.18 -0.19 -5.39
N PHE A 412 -9.63 1.02 -5.10
CA PHE A 412 -9.57 1.63 -3.76
C PHE A 412 -10.89 1.57 -3.02
N VAL A 413 -11.99 1.29 -3.71
CA VAL A 413 -13.35 1.29 -3.16
C VAL A 413 -13.55 0.16 -2.16
N VAL A 414 -14.16 0.47 -1.01
CA VAL A 414 -14.59 -0.48 0.00
C VAL A 414 -16.11 -0.63 -0.06
N GLY A 415 -16.61 -1.87 -0.10
CA GLY A 415 -18.04 -2.14 -0.13
C GLY A 415 -18.68 -1.85 -1.50
N SER A 416 -19.88 -1.29 -1.50
CA SER A 416 -20.73 -1.09 -2.69
C SER A 416 -20.74 0.33 -3.23
N PHE A 417 -19.82 1.20 -2.79
CA PHE A 417 -19.76 2.57 -3.29
C PHE A 417 -19.38 2.63 -4.77
N THR A 418 -20.01 3.57 -5.49
CA THR A 418 -19.63 3.84 -6.87
C THR A 418 -18.29 4.57 -6.94
N PRO A 419 -17.29 4.03 -7.63
CA PRO A 419 -16.01 4.72 -7.81
C PRO A 419 -16.19 5.97 -8.69
N PRO A 420 -15.46 7.05 -8.43
CA PRO A 420 -15.43 8.19 -9.34
C PRO A 420 -14.76 7.81 -10.66
N ASN A 421 -15.15 8.50 -11.76
CA ASN A 421 -14.56 8.28 -13.08
C ASN A 421 -13.14 8.89 -13.16
N CYS A 422 -12.18 8.28 -12.49
CA CYS A 422 -10.81 8.78 -12.41
C CYS A 422 -9.78 7.68 -12.21
N VAL A 423 -8.52 8.05 -12.39
CA VAL A 423 -7.35 7.23 -12.05
C VAL A 423 -6.48 7.95 -11.03
N ARG A 424 -5.85 7.18 -10.13
CA ARG A 424 -4.87 7.71 -9.20
C ARG A 424 -3.47 7.68 -9.80
N LEU A 425 -2.75 8.78 -9.65
CA LEU A 425 -1.35 8.96 -9.98
C LEU A 425 -0.53 8.96 -8.69
N ALA A 426 0.49 8.10 -8.59
CA ALA A 426 1.48 8.14 -7.52
C ALA A 426 2.70 8.93 -8.00
N LEU A 427 2.86 10.15 -7.53
CA LEU A 427 3.87 11.10 -8.00
C LEU A 427 5.30 10.65 -7.66
N THR A 428 5.43 9.79 -6.65
CA THR A 428 6.71 9.20 -6.23
C THR A 428 7.06 7.90 -6.96
N GLY A 429 6.16 7.37 -7.78
CA GLY A 429 6.39 6.14 -8.56
C GLY A 429 7.45 6.31 -9.64
N ALA A 430 7.48 7.47 -10.30
CA ALA A 430 8.51 7.83 -11.26
C ALA A 430 9.86 8.08 -10.59
N LYS A 431 10.95 7.67 -11.23
CA LYS A 431 12.32 7.78 -10.69
C LYS A 431 12.74 9.26 -10.45
N ASP A 432 12.31 10.18 -11.33
CA ASP A 432 12.57 11.63 -11.25
C ASP A 432 11.44 12.42 -11.90
N ALA A 433 11.46 13.77 -11.77
CA ALA A 433 10.39 14.62 -12.31
C ALA A 433 10.36 14.67 -13.85
N LEU A 434 11.48 14.44 -14.53
CA LEU A 434 11.50 14.35 -15.99
C LEU A 434 10.78 13.08 -16.46
N THR A 435 11.03 11.95 -15.79
CA THR A 435 10.32 10.69 -16.04
C THR A 435 8.83 10.82 -15.72
N LEU A 436 8.48 11.53 -14.62
CA LEU A 436 7.10 11.85 -14.29
C LEU A 436 6.44 12.63 -15.44
N LYS A 437 7.06 13.73 -15.88
CA LYS A 437 6.55 14.54 -16.99
C LYS A 437 6.32 13.71 -18.25
N ARG A 438 7.28 12.88 -18.65
CA ARG A 438 7.12 11.97 -19.80
C ARG A 438 5.92 11.02 -19.65
N GLY A 439 5.70 10.48 -18.45
CA GLY A 439 4.53 9.65 -18.18
C GLY A 439 3.22 10.45 -18.33
N LEU A 440 3.17 11.66 -17.80
CA LEU A 440 2.01 12.55 -17.92
C LEU A 440 1.75 12.96 -19.38
N ASP A 441 2.79 13.27 -20.16
CA ASP A 441 2.67 13.61 -21.60
C ASP A 441 2.02 12.44 -22.39
N ILE A 442 2.34 11.19 -22.04
CA ILE A 442 1.70 10.01 -22.63
C ILE A 442 0.22 9.93 -22.25
N LEU A 443 -0.14 10.19 -20.97
CA LEU A 443 -1.54 10.21 -20.53
C LEU A 443 -2.34 11.31 -21.24
N VAL A 444 -1.77 12.50 -21.37
CA VAL A 444 -2.36 13.63 -22.14
C VAL A 444 -2.61 13.23 -23.59
N SER A 445 -1.66 12.55 -24.22
CA SER A 445 -1.81 12.09 -25.61
C SER A 445 -2.94 11.06 -25.76
N LEU A 446 -3.15 10.19 -24.76
CA LEU A 446 -4.28 9.25 -24.73
C LEU A 446 -5.61 9.97 -24.60
N LEU A 447 -5.71 10.96 -23.69
CA LEU A 447 -6.93 11.72 -23.45
C LEU A 447 -7.34 12.55 -24.68
N LYS A 448 -6.36 13.10 -25.44
CA LYS A 448 -6.62 13.91 -26.64
C LYS A 448 -6.99 13.07 -27.88
N LYS A 449 -6.46 11.86 -28.04
CA LYS A 449 -6.74 11.00 -29.19
C LYS A 449 -8.20 10.59 -29.34
N GLU A 450 -8.96 10.44 -28.28
CA GLU A 450 -10.39 10.12 -28.36
C GLU A 450 -11.27 11.33 -28.67
N GLY A 451 -10.82 12.54 -28.37
CA GLY A 451 -11.52 13.76 -28.80
C GLY A 451 -11.54 13.93 -30.33
N GLU A 452 -10.58 13.34 -31.03
CA GLU A 452 -10.51 13.34 -32.50
C GLU A 452 -11.34 12.24 -33.17
N LEU A 453 -11.67 11.13 -32.44
CA LEU A 453 -12.49 10.03 -32.96
C LEU A 453 -14.00 10.28 -32.92
N ILE A 454 -14.44 11.35 -32.26
CA ILE A 454 -15.86 11.72 -32.14
C ILE A 454 -16.26 12.83 -33.13
N THR A 455 -15.37 13.27 -34.03
CA THR A 455 -15.79 14.13 -35.13
C THR A 455 -16.56 13.28 -36.14
N PRO A 456 -17.91 13.46 -36.30
CA PRO A 456 -18.64 12.70 -37.28
C PRO A 456 -18.11 13.07 -38.66
N ILE A 457 -17.68 12.07 -39.42
CA ILE A 457 -17.50 12.21 -40.87
C ILE A 457 -18.91 12.33 -41.45
N TRP A 458 -19.38 13.53 -41.69
CA TRP A 458 -20.50 13.87 -42.56
C TRP A 458 -19.99 14.58 -43.80
#